data_abf4bb95b6781667d5829866388f772a
#
_entry.id   abf4bb95b6781667d5829866388f772a
#
_cell.length_a   1.000
_cell.length_b   1.000
_cell.length_c   1.000
_cell.angle_alpha   90.00
_cell.angle_beta   90.00
_cell.angle_gamma   90.00
#
_symmetry.space_group_name_H-M   'P 1'
#
loop_
_entity.id
_entity.type
_entity.pdbx_description
1 polymer ?
#
loop_
_entity_poly.entity_id
_entity_poly.type
_entity_poly.pdbx_seq_one_letter_code
_entity_poly.pdbx_strand_id
1 'polypeptide(L)'
;MKKKTKKIILIIVVILVLLGAYYAINGGSHKIEIVGSTSVQPVAEKLVEKYKVSHPNAQINVQGGGSSVGIKSAQQGTADIGTSSKELKDSEKQGLTEINLGQDGVVVAVNNKNSVNSLTKDQLKEIFQGKITNWNQVGGSDAKINVIRREDGSGTLDAFQKLVMGNDKIKSDAVVQSSTEAVKQSVKQDPNAIGFVSYAHMSSDVKAVSIDGVSPSDDTIADGSYTLQRPFLFLVKGTPNKDTQDFLNWVQGPEGQKVIKDEKIVKSNNKTSNK
;
A
#
# COMPACT_ATOMS: atom_id res chain seq x y z
N MET A 1 -7.61 -52.27 45.92
CA MET A 1 -7.83 -50.82 45.63
C MET A 1 -6.63 -50.15 45.00
N LYS A 2 -5.38 -50.27 45.47
CA LYS A 2 -4.19 -49.51 44.97
C LYS A 2 -3.84 -49.70 43.49
N LYS A 3 -4.10 -50.85 42.81
CA LYS A 3 -3.81 -51.04 41.35
C LYS A 3 -4.81 -50.33 40.43
N LYS A 4 -6.08 -50.22 40.79
CA LYS A 4 -7.09 -49.49 39.99
C LYS A 4 -6.87 -48.01 40.03
N THR A 5 -6.52 -47.44 41.18
CA THR A 5 -6.23 -46.00 41.33
C THR A 5 -5.00 -45.58 40.51
N LYS A 6 -3.92 -46.37 40.49
CA LYS A 6 -2.73 -46.10 39.68
C LYS A 6 -3.03 -46.10 38.17
N LYS A 7 -3.90 -47.00 37.66
CA LYS A 7 -4.34 -47.05 36.26
C LYS A 7 -5.16 -45.80 35.89
N ILE A 8 -6.05 -45.35 36.79
CA ILE A 8 -6.86 -44.13 36.54
C ILE A 8 -5.97 -42.87 36.47
N ILE A 9 -5.01 -42.76 37.40
CA ILE A 9 -4.06 -41.62 37.39
C ILE A 9 -3.23 -41.61 36.10
N LEU A 10 -2.76 -42.79 35.66
CA LEU A 10 -1.98 -42.89 34.42
C LEU A 10 -2.81 -42.44 33.18
N ILE A 11 -4.09 -42.85 33.11
CA ILE A 11 -4.99 -42.45 32.03
C ILE A 11 -5.22 -40.92 32.05
N ILE A 12 -5.42 -40.30 33.23
CA ILE A 12 -5.60 -38.85 33.36
C ILE A 12 -4.35 -38.12 32.90
N VAL A 13 -3.17 -38.60 33.28
CA VAL A 13 -1.90 -37.98 32.84
C VAL A 13 -1.72 -38.05 31.32
N VAL A 14 -2.02 -39.21 30.72
CA VAL A 14 -1.98 -39.41 29.27
C VAL A 14 -2.96 -38.46 28.56
N ILE A 15 -4.19 -38.32 29.08
CA ILE A 15 -5.19 -37.39 28.53
C ILE A 15 -4.70 -35.93 28.64
N LEU A 16 -4.14 -35.55 29.78
CA LEU A 16 -3.59 -34.20 29.96
C LEU A 16 -2.40 -33.91 29.05
N VAL A 17 -1.53 -34.91 28.81
CA VAL A 17 -0.41 -34.78 27.86
C VAL A 17 -0.93 -34.70 26.43
N LEU A 18 -1.93 -35.50 26.06
CA LEU A 18 -2.55 -35.43 24.73
C LEU A 18 -3.32 -34.12 24.50
N LEU A 19 -4.03 -33.62 25.52
CA LEU A 19 -4.67 -32.32 25.49
C LEU A 19 -3.61 -31.19 25.40
N GLY A 20 -2.55 -31.28 26.17
CA GLY A 20 -1.43 -30.32 26.09
C GLY A 20 -0.76 -30.34 24.73
N ALA A 21 -0.52 -31.53 24.15
CA ALA A 21 0.00 -31.66 22.79
C ALA A 21 -1.02 -31.16 21.73
N TYR A 22 -2.30 -31.44 21.91
CA TYR A 22 -3.37 -30.92 21.05
C TYR A 22 -3.43 -29.38 21.11
N TYR A 23 -3.37 -28.76 22.31
CA TYR A 23 -3.31 -27.32 22.47
C TYR A 23 -1.99 -26.72 21.98
N ALA A 24 -0.87 -27.42 22.07
CA ALA A 24 0.42 -26.97 21.52
C ALA A 24 0.45 -27.02 19.98
N ILE A 25 -0.28 -28.00 19.37
CA ILE A 25 -0.37 -28.16 17.92
C ILE A 25 -1.50 -27.31 17.33
N ASN A 26 -2.61 -27.14 18.06
CA ASN A 26 -3.79 -26.37 17.64
C ASN A 26 -4.02 -25.11 18.49
N GLY A 27 -3.02 -24.67 19.26
CA GLY A 27 -3.05 -23.37 19.97
C GLY A 27 -3.42 -22.32 18.94
N GLY A 28 -4.63 -21.76 19.07
CA GLY A 28 -5.27 -20.96 18.02
C GLY A 28 -4.31 -19.92 17.49
N SER A 29 -4.00 -19.98 16.18
CA SER A 29 -3.19 -18.95 15.53
C SER A 29 -3.87 -17.60 15.75
N HIS A 30 -3.11 -16.62 16.21
CA HIS A 30 -3.60 -15.26 16.32
C HIS A 30 -4.04 -14.78 14.94
N LYS A 31 -5.23 -14.19 14.86
CA LYS A 31 -5.72 -13.60 13.62
C LYS A 31 -5.03 -12.26 13.38
N ILE A 32 -4.18 -12.19 12.37
CA ILE A 32 -3.46 -10.98 12.01
C ILE A 32 -4.39 -10.04 11.24
N GLU A 33 -4.57 -8.81 11.73
CA GLU A 33 -5.32 -7.76 11.06
C GLU A 33 -4.36 -6.75 10.43
N ILE A 34 -4.40 -6.65 9.09
CA ILE A 34 -3.64 -5.68 8.29
C ILE A 34 -4.60 -4.63 7.77
N VAL A 35 -4.40 -3.36 8.12
CA VAL A 35 -5.37 -2.29 7.81
C VAL A 35 -4.65 -1.06 7.24
N GLY A 36 -5.22 -0.40 6.23
CA GLY A 36 -4.77 0.94 5.86
C GLY A 36 -4.80 1.27 4.37
N SER A 37 -3.66 1.59 3.79
CA SER A 37 -3.54 2.11 2.43
C SER A 37 -4.15 1.21 1.37
N THR A 38 -5.11 1.73 0.60
CA THR A 38 -5.68 1.02 -0.56
C THR A 38 -4.69 0.84 -1.72
N SER A 39 -3.57 1.58 -1.72
CA SER A 39 -2.48 1.34 -2.68
C SER A 39 -1.58 0.18 -2.25
N VAL A 40 -1.40 -0.04 -0.94
CA VAL A 40 -0.61 -1.16 -0.40
C VAL A 40 -1.44 -2.45 -0.36
N GLN A 41 -2.77 -2.33 -0.29
CA GLN A 41 -3.68 -3.46 -0.09
C GLN A 41 -3.44 -4.63 -1.04
N PRO A 42 -3.36 -4.48 -2.38
CA PRO A 42 -3.14 -5.62 -3.27
C PRO A 42 -1.79 -6.32 -3.04
N VAL A 43 -0.75 -5.53 -2.74
CA VAL A 43 0.58 -6.10 -2.39
C VAL A 43 0.49 -6.90 -1.10
N ALA A 44 -0.20 -6.38 -0.07
CA ALA A 44 -0.41 -7.09 1.19
C ALA A 44 -1.24 -8.37 0.98
N GLU A 45 -2.31 -8.32 0.17
CA GLU A 45 -3.13 -9.49 -0.18
C GLU A 45 -2.29 -10.55 -0.89
N LYS A 46 -1.40 -10.14 -1.80
CA LYS A 46 -0.52 -11.07 -2.50
C LYS A 46 0.54 -11.70 -1.60
N LEU A 47 1.09 -10.92 -0.67
CA LEU A 47 1.99 -11.44 0.36
C LEU A 47 1.27 -12.48 1.23
N VAL A 48 0.05 -12.18 1.67
CA VAL A 48 -0.77 -13.11 2.46
C VAL A 48 -1.10 -14.39 1.67
N GLU A 49 -1.51 -14.26 0.41
CA GLU A 49 -1.77 -15.41 -0.48
C GLU A 49 -0.56 -16.35 -0.53
N LYS A 50 0.63 -15.79 -0.76
CA LYS A 50 1.86 -16.58 -0.88
C LYS A 50 2.32 -17.15 0.47
N TYR A 51 2.20 -16.38 1.55
CA TYR A 51 2.51 -16.85 2.90
C TYR A 51 1.67 -18.09 3.29
N LYS A 52 0.38 -18.06 2.96
CA LYS A 52 -0.54 -19.17 3.26
C LYS A 52 -0.23 -20.48 2.52
N VAL A 53 0.57 -20.46 1.45
CA VAL A 53 1.02 -21.69 0.77
C VAL A 53 1.87 -22.55 1.71
N SER A 54 2.77 -21.95 2.48
CA SER A 54 3.61 -22.64 3.47
C SER A 54 3.03 -22.61 4.88
N HIS A 55 2.04 -21.74 5.14
CA HIS A 55 1.38 -21.56 6.44
C HIS A 55 -0.15 -21.65 6.30
N PRO A 56 -0.71 -22.83 5.93
CA PRO A 56 -2.13 -22.96 5.53
C PRO A 56 -3.12 -22.61 6.66
N ASN A 57 -2.70 -22.69 7.92
CA ASN A 57 -3.51 -22.36 9.09
C ASN A 57 -3.43 -20.87 9.48
N ALA A 58 -2.63 -20.07 8.81
CA ALA A 58 -2.50 -18.64 9.12
C ALA A 58 -3.81 -17.90 8.84
N GLN A 59 -4.31 -17.21 9.85
CA GLN A 59 -5.50 -16.37 9.74
C GLN A 59 -5.05 -14.91 9.59
N ILE A 60 -5.09 -14.40 8.38
CA ILE A 60 -4.66 -13.02 8.07
C ILE A 60 -5.75 -12.36 7.25
N ASN A 61 -6.18 -11.18 7.70
CA ASN A 61 -7.17 -10.34 7.06
C ASN A 61 -6.52 -9.04 6.59
N VAL A 62 -6.87 -8.57 5.39
CA VAL A 62 -6.35 -7.32 4.82
C VAL A 62 -7.52 -6.40 4.50
N GLN A 63 -7.47 -5.16 4.99
CA GLN A 63 -8.52 -4.17 4.79
C GLN A 63 -7.95 -2.84 4.30
N GLY A 64 -8.59 -2.24 3.30
CA GLY A 64 -8.36 -0.87 2.89
C GLY A 64 -8.98 0.14 3.88
N GLY A 65 -8.74 1.43 3.64
CA GLY A 65 -9.30 2.52 4.45
C GLY A 65 -8.48 3.80 4.39
N GLY A 66 -7.36 3.77 3.66
CA GLY A 66 -6.41 4.88 3.55
C GLY A 66 -5.29 4.83 4.57
N SER A 67 -4.19 5.50 4.26
CA SER A 67 -2.98 5.49 5.11
C SER A 67 -3.22 6.05 6.50
N SER A 68 -4.05 7.08 6.63
CA SER A 68 -4.38 7.66 7.95
C SER A 68 -5.13 6.69 8.85
N VAL A 69 -5.98 5.82 8.28
CA VAL A 69 -6.64 4.74 9.02
C VAL A 69 -5.61 3.71 9.46
N GLY A 70 -4.72 3.28 8.56
CA GLY A 70 -3.66 2.32 8.87
C GLY A 70 -2.73 2.80 10.00
N ILE A 71 -2.27 4.05 9.93
CA ILE A 71 -1.43 4.68 10.96
C ILE A 71 -2.16 4.67 12.32
N LYS A 72 -3.40 5.15 12.36
CA LYS A 72 -4.20 5.21 13.60
C LYS A 72 -4.48 3.81 14.16
N SER A 73 -4.86 2.85 13.33
CA SER A 73 -5.15 1.48 13.75
C SER A 73 -3.91 0.81 14.36
N ALA A 74 -2.73 1.00 13.76
CA ALA A 74 -1.47 0.53 14.34
C ALA A 74 -1.17 1.23 15.67
N GLN A 75 -1.26 2.58 15.74
CA GLN A 75 -1.01 3.32 16.98
C GLN A 75 -1.95 2.91 18.12
N GLN A 76 -3.21 2.62 17.81
CA GLN A 76 -4.20 2.17 18.80
C GLN A 76 -4.08 0.68 19.13
N GLY A 77 -3.35 -0.11 18.33
CA GLY A 77 -3.26 -1.56 18.47
C GLY A 77 -4.54 -2.30 18.07
N THR A 78 -5.40 -1.66 17.25
CA THR A 78 -6.61 -2.29 16.67
C THR A 78 -6.29 -3.04 15.38
N ALA A 79 -5.12 -2.82 14.79
CA ALA A 79 -4.51 -3.63 13.76
C ALA A 79 -3.13 -4.09 14.24
N ASP A 80 -2.74 -5.31 13.89
CA ASP A 80 -1.40 -5.84 14.13
C ASP A 80 -0.38 -5.17 13.22
N ILE A 81 -0.81 -4.88 11.98
CA ILE A 81 -0.01 -4.19 10.96
C ILE A 81 -0.85 -3.07 10.34
N GLY A 82 -0.42 -1.83 10.53
CA GLY A 82 -0.92 -0.72 9.74
C GLY A 82 -0.22 -0.63 8.40
N THR A 83 -0.88 -0.12 7.36
CA THR A 83 -0.22 0.12 6.07
C THR A 83 -0.28 1.57 5.64
N SER A 84 0.83 2.08 5.12
CA SER A 84 0.94 3.46 4.62
C SER A 84 1.62 3.51 3.27
N SER A 85 1.15 4.41 2.41
CA SER A 85 1.73 4.75 1.11
C SER A 85 2.19 6.22 1.07
N LYS A 86 2.71 6.69 2.19
CA LYS A 86 3.35 8.00 2.35
C LYS A 86 4.43 7.92 3.42
N GLU A 87 5.34 8.88 3.42
CA GLU A 87 6.22 9.10 4.57
C GLU A 87 5.39 9.55 5.78
N LEU A 88 5.70 9.01 6.96
CA LEU A 88 5.05 9.42 8.19
C LEU A 88 5.62 10.75 8.68
N LYS A 89 4.75 11.61 9.21
CA LYS A 89 5.15 12.80 9.98
C LYS A 89 5.71 12.34 11.33
N ASP A 90 6.54 13.13 11.96
CA ASP A 90 7.14 12.78 13.26
C ASP A 90 6.09 12.46 14.33
N SER A 91 4.96 13.19 14.31
CA SER A 91 3.81 12.90 15.20
C SER A 91 3.12 11.56 14.90
N GLU A 92 3.22 11.06 13.66
CA GLU A 92 2.64 9.78 13.23
C GLU A 92 3.56 8.59 13.54
N LYS A 93 4.86 8.82 13.70
CA LYS A 93 5.87 7.77 13.98
C LYS A 93 5.86 7.26 15.43
N GLN A 94 5.26 8.03 16.34
CA GLN A 94 5.32 7.72 17.78
C GLN A 94 4.81 6.32 18.10
N GLY A 95 5.69 5.50 18.70
CA GLY A 95 5.38 4.13 19.11
C GLY A 95 5.25 3.12 17.96
N LEU A 96 5.57 3.53 16.73
CA LEU A 96 5.52 2.66 15.55
C LEU A 96 6.92 2.32 15.06
N THR A 97 7.10 1.08 14.66
CA THR A 97 8.23 0.61 13.86
C THR A 97 7.79 0.61 12.39
N GLU A 98 8.55 1.31 11.54
CA GLU A 98 8.34 1.35 10.10
C GLU A 98 9.12 0.20 9.42
N ILE A 99 8.42 -0.65 8.67
CA ILE A 99 9.01 -1.69 7.83
C ILE A 99 8.80 -1.26 6.38
N ASN A 100 9.88 -0.83 5.73
CA ASN A 100 9.84 -0.35 4.35
C ASN A 100 9.79 -1.55 3.39
N LEU A 101 8.72 -1.64 2.60
CA LEU A 101 8.57 -2.65 1.55
C LEU A 101 9.31 -2.27 0.27
N GLY A 102 9.50 -0.97 0.02
CA GLY A 102 10.13 -0.40 -1.16
C GLY A 102 9.48 0.89 -1.61
N GLN A 103 9.86 1.36 -2.80
CA GLN A 103 9.33 2.57 -3.42
C GLN A 103 8.23 2.23 -4.43
N ASP A 104 7.21 3.05 -4.47
CA ASP A 104 6.11 3.04 -5.44
C ASP A 104 6.01 4.39 -6.15
N GLY A 105 5.72 4.38 -7.45
CA GLY A 105 5.49 5.59 -8.21
C GLY A 105 4.06 6.13 -7.99
N VAL A 106 3.93 7.45 -7.79
CA VAL A 106 2.64 8.15 -7.92
C VAL A 106 2.44 8.49 -9.39
N VAL A 107 1.74 7.63 -10.13
CA VAL A 107 1.59 7.72 -11.57
C VAL A 107 0.40 8.57 -11.94
N VAL A 108 0.63 9.58 -12.78
CA VAL A 108 -0.44 10.35 -13.42
C VAL A 108 -1.07 9.49 -14.51
N ALA A 109 -2.36 9.23 -14.39
CA ALA A 109 -3.12 8.36 -15.28
C ALA A 109 -4.18 9.15 -16.06
N VAL A 110 -4.27 8.85 -17.34
CA VAL A 110 -5.32 9.33 -18.25
C VAL A 110 -5.97 8.17 -18.97
N ASN A 111 -7.12 8.40 -19.57
CA ASN A 111 -7.77 7.40 -20.42
C ASN A 111 -6.90 7.04 -21.64
N ASN A 112 -6.97 5.80 -22.10
CA ASN A 112 -6.22 5.32 -23.27
C ASN A 112 -6.53 6.10 -24.56
N LYS A 113 -7.70 6.74 -24.67
CA LYS A 113 -8.10 7.59 -25.80
C LYS A 113 -7.55 9.02 -25.71
N ASN A 114 -6.99 9.42 -24.58
CA ASN A 114 -6.38 10.75 -24.43
C ASN A 114 -5.08 10.81 -25.24
N SER A 115 -4.87 11.88 -26.02
CA SER A 115 -3.69 12.04 -26.89
C SER A 115 -2.44 12.54 -26.13
N VAL A 116 -2.60 13.11 -24.93
CA VAL A 116 -1.49 13.63 -24.13
C VAL A 116 -0.65 12.50 -23.55
N ASN A 117 0.67 12.53 -23.81
CA ASN A 117 1.63 11.51 -23.36
C ASN A 117 2.63 12.04 -22.34
N SER A 118 2.79 13.35 -22.27
CA SER A 118 3.75 13.98 -21.34
C SER A 118 3.19 15.32 -20.84
N LEU A 119 3.46 15.62 -19.60
CA LEU A 119 3.20 16.92 -18.95
C LEU A 119 4.44 17.35 -18.20
N THR A 120 4.66 18.67 -18.11
CA THR A 120 5.59 19.17 -17.10
C THR A 120 4.94 19.11 -15.73
N LYS A 121 5.75 19.09 -14.68
CA LYS A 121 5.26 19.14 -13.30
C LYS A 121 4.43 20.40 -13.02
N ASP A 122 4.78 21.52 -13.63
CA ASP A 122 4.03 22.77 -13.52
C ASP A 122 2.68 22.67 -14.22
N GLN A 123 2.61 22.12 -15.45
CA GLN A 123 1.34 21.86 -16.13
C GLN A 123 0.45 20.93 -15.32
N LEU A 124 1.01 19.87 -14.76
CA LEU A 124 0.28 18.94 -13.88
C LEU A 124 -0.31 19.69 -12.68
N LYS A 125 0.49 20.52 -12.01
CA LYS A 125 0.05 21.33 -10.89
C LYS A 125 -1.08 22.29 -11.29
N GLU A 126 -0.94 23.00 -12.41
CA GLU A 126 -1.93 23.95 -12.92
C GLU A 126 -3.25 23.26 -13.32
N ILE A 127 -3.21 22.05 -13.87
CA ILE A 127 -4.39 21.23 -14.13
C ILE A 127 -5.12 20.93 -12.81
N PHE A 128 -4.40 20.45 -11.79
CA PHE A 128 -5.02 20.13 -10.52
C PHE A 128 -5.47 21.35 -9.72
N GLN A 129 -4.89 22.52 -9.95
CA GLN A 129 -5.39 23.80 -9.43
C GLN A 129 -6.65 24.29 -10.17
N GLY A 130 -6.92 23.79 -11.39
CA GLY A 130 -8.00 24.26 -12.26
C GLY A 130 -7.65 25.54 -13.04
N LYS A 131 -6.36 25.85 -13.21
CA LYS A 131 -5.86 26.94 -14.09
C LYS A 131 -5.84 26.48 -15.55
N ILE A 132 -5.34 25.27 -15.82
CA ILE A 132 -5.46 24.59 -17.11
C ILE A 132 -6.73 23.73 -17.00
N THR A 133 -7.71 24.02 -17.86
CA THR A 133 -9.05 23.39 -17.80
C THR A 133 -9.45 22.64 -19.07
N ASN A 134 -8.65 22.78 -20.12
CA ASN A 134 -8.89 22.14 -21.40
C ASN A 134 -7.62 21.42 -21.89
N TRP A 135 -7.76 20.22 -22.42
CA TRP A 135 -6.64 19.41 -22.90
C TRP A 135 -5.86 20.09 -24.04
N ASN A 136 -6.51 20.95 -24.85
CA ASN A 136 -5.81 21.68 -25.95
C ASN A 136 -4.73 22.65 -25.42
N GLN A 137 -4.80 23.10 -24.17
CA GLN A 137 -3.79 23.95 -23.54
C GLN A 137 -2.47 23.21 -23.28
N VAL A 138 -2.49 21.88 -23.35
CA VAL A 138 -1.33 21.00 -23.14
C VAL A 138 -1.10 20.04 -24.32
N GLY A 139 -1.58 20.43 -25.53
CA GLY A 139 -1.36 19.65 -26.75
C GLY A 139 -2.31 18.48 -26.97
N GLY A 140 -3.39 18.41 -26.22
CA GLY A 140 -4.45 17.44 -26.38
C GLY A 140 -5.61 17.94 -27.25
N SER A 141 -6.71 17.19 -27.26
CA SER A 141 -7.95 17.52 -27.95
C SER A 141 -8.65 18.72 -27.31
N ASP A 142 -9.54 19.41 -28.06
CA ASP A 142 -10.41 20.44 -27.49
C ASP A 142 -11.50 19.78 -26.63
N ALA A 143 -11.18 19.55 -25.36
CA ALA A 143 -12.06 18.91 -24.40
C ALA A 143 -11.74 19.36 -22.97
N LYS A 144 -12.77 19.53 -22.15
CA LYS A 144 -12.63 19.91 -20.74
C LYS A 144 -11.91 18.83 -19.95
N ILE A 145 -10.97 19.19 -19.10
CA ILE A 145 -10.28 18.27 -18.19
C ILE A 145 -11.15 17.96 -16.97
N ASN A 146 -11.42 16.69 -16.73
CA ASN A 146 -12.10 16.18 -15.53
C ASN A 146 -11.08 15.67 -14.53
N VAL A 147 -10.85 16.43 -13.46
CA VAL A 147 -9.85 16.10 -12.43
C VAL A 147 -10.45 15.13 -11.42
N ILE A 148 -9.74 14.03 -11.17
CA ILE A 148 -10.09 13.01 -10.18
C ILE A 148 -9.01 13.02 -9.09
N ARG A 149 -9.42 13.14 -7.84
CA ARG A 149 -8.54 13.06 -6.68
C ARG A 149 -8.97 11.97 -5.72
N ARG A 150 -8.10 11.67 -4.77
CA ARG A 150 -8.40 10.80 -3.64
C ARG A 150 -9.03 11.59 -2.50
N GLU A 151 -9.71 10.86 -1.64
CA GLU A 151 -10.27 11.33 -0.37
C GLU A 151 -9.18 11.77 0.62
N ASP A 152 -9.57 12.60 1.58
CA ASP A 152 -8.70 13.00 2.67
C ASP A 152 -8.30 11.78 3.53
N GLY A 153 -7.03 11.71 3.95
CA GLY A 153 -6.48 10.53 4.65
C GLY A 153 -5.87 9.48 3.71
N SER A 154 -5.98 9.67 2.39
CA SER A 154 -5.26 8.86 1.41
C SER A 154 -3.77 9.21 1.42
N GLY A 155 -2.91 8.19 1.60
CA GLY A 155 -1.46 8.40 1.46
C GLY A 155 -1.04 8.78 0.04
N THR A 156 -1.80 8.37 -0.98
CA THR A 156 -1.55 8.78 -2.37
C THR A 156 -1.85 10.25 -2.58
N LEU A 157 -2.92 10.78 -1.98
CA LEU A 157 -3.22 12.20 -1.98
C LEU A 157 -2.13 12.99 -1.24
N ASP A 158 -1.73 12.53 -0.05
CA ASP A 158 -0.69 13.20 0.74
C ASP A 158 0.65 13.26 -0.02
N ALA A 159 1.02 12.16 -0.68
CA ALA A 159 2.23 12.12 -1.51
C ALA A 159 2.12 13.05 -2.72
N PHE A 160 1.00 13.04 -3.45
CA PHE A 160 0.75 13.94 -4.57
C PHE A 160 0.75 15.40 -4.13
N GLN A 161 0.12 15.71 -2.99
CA GLN A 161 0.12 17.04 -2.40
C GLN A 161 1.54 17.52 -2.11
N LYS A 162 2.38 16.68 -1.48
CA LYS A 162 3.77 17.01 -1.16
C LYS A 162 4.63 17.16 -2.41
N LEU A 163 4.51 16.24 -3.37
CA LEU A 163 5.41 16.13 -4.52
C LEU A 163 5.07 17.09 -5.66
N VAL A 164 3.78 17.43 -5.85
CA VAL A 164 3.29 18.23 -6.98
C VAL A 164 2.72 19.56 -6.52
N MET A 165 1.78 19.54 -5.57
CA MET A 165 1.00 20.73 -5.22
C MET A 165 1.76 21.67 -4.27
N GLY A 166 2.59 21.14 -3.38
CA GLY A 166 3.21 21.91 -2.30
C GLY A 166 2.14 22.47 -1.35
N ASN A 167 2.08 23.80 -1.21
CA ASN A 167 1.08 24.48 -0.38
C ASN A 167 -0.23 24.80 -1.13
N ASP A 168 -0.27 24.59 -2.44
CA ASP A 168 -1.46 24.87 -3.24
C ASP A 168 -2.52 23.80 -3.09
N LYS A 169 -3.78 24.18 -3.30
CA LYS A 169 -4.91 23.26 -3.16
C LYS A 169 -5.32 22.69 -4.53
N ILE A 170 -5.77 21.46 -4.52
CA ILE A 170 -6.50 20.88 -5.64
C ILE A 170 -7.85 21.58 -5.74
N LYS A 171 -8.32 21.81 -6.97
CA LYS A 171 -9.63 22.46 -7.24
C LYS A 171 -10.75 21.76 -6.48
N SER A 172 -11.70 22.55 -5.97
CA SER A 172 -12.75 22.05 -5.06
C SER A 172 -13.79 21.17 -5.74
N ASP A 173 -13.97 21.31 -7.05
CA ASP A 173 -14.92 20.54 -7.87
C ASP A 173 -14.28 19.29 -8.50
N ALA A 174 -13.07 18.91 -8.07
CA ALA A 174 -12.47 17.62 -8.44
C ALA A 174 -13.29 16.44 -7.91
N VAL A 175 -13.49 15.44 -8.75
CA VAL A 175 -14.20 14.20 -8.35
C VAL A 175 -13.38 13.46 -7.30
N VAL A 176 -13.98 13.12 -6.19
CA VAL A 176 -13.31 12.41 -5.08
C VAL A 176 -13.58 10.91 -5.15
N GLN A 177 -12.52 10.11 -5.06
CA GLN A 177 -12.60 8.65 -5.04
C GLN A 177 -11.98 8.08 -3.76
N SER A 178 -12.62 7.04 -3.22
CA SER A 178 -12.26 6.43 -1.93
C SER A 178 -11.17 5.37 -1.99
N SER A 179 -10.66 5.02 -3.19
CA SER A 179 -9.59 4.05 -3.34
C SER A 179 -8.76 4.30 -4.60
N THR A 180 -7.54 3.73 -4.65
CA THR A 180 -6.69 3.77 -5.84
C THR A 180 -7.37 3.11 -7.04
N GLU A 181 -8.04 1.99 -6.82
CA GLU A 181 -8.76 1.29 -7.88
C GLU A 181 -9.95 2.11 -8.41
N ALA A 182 -10.70 2.79 -7.52
CA ALA A 182 -11.80 3.66 -7.93
C ALA A 182 -11.33 4.84 -8.80
N VAL A 183 -10.16 5.43 -8.51
CA VAL A 183 -9.54 6.43 -9.41
C VAL A 183 -9.26 5.83 -10.78
N LYS A 184 -8.60 4.66 -10.83
CA LYS A 184 -8.27 3.97 -12.08
C LYS A 184 -9.52 3.68 -12.91
N GLN A 185 -10.59 3.17 -12.29
CA GLN A 185 -11.85 2.89 -12.97
C GLN A 185 -12.52 4.18 -13.50
N SER A 186 -12.49 5.26 -12.72
CA SER A 186 -13.03 6.55 -13.19
C SER A 186 -12.25 7.10 -14.40
N VAL A 187 -10.92 7.01 -14.37
CA VAL A 187 -10.08 7.40 -15.52
C VAL A 187 -10.34 6.51 -16.73
N LYS A 188 -10.51 5.19 -16.53
CA LYS A 188 -10.83 4.24 -17.61
C LYS A 188 -12.15 4.58 -18.30
N GLN A 189 -13.15 5.04 -17.55
CA GLN A 189 -14.50 5.29 -18.06
C GLN A 189 -14.65 6.66 -18.71
N ASP A 190 -13.83 7.65 -18.35
CA ASP A 190 -13.93 9.02 -18.85
C ASP A 190 -12.70 9.38 -19.73
N PRO A 191 -12.90 9.57 -21.07
CA PRO A 191 -11.82 9.97 -21.99
C PRO A 191 -11.12 11.27 -21.62
N ASN A 192 -11.79 12.14 -20.87
CA ASN A 192 -11.29 13.47 -20.52
C ASN A 192 -10.73 13.53 -19.09
N ALA A 193 -10.72 12.41 -18.36
CA ALA A 193 -10.26 12.35 -16.99
C ALA A 193 -8.74 12.37 -16.88
N ILE A 194 -8.29 12.98 -15.79
CA ILE A 194 -6.94 12.86 -15.25
C ILE A 194 -7.02 12.52 -13.75
N GLY A 195 -6.21 11.59 -13.32
CA GLY A 195 -6.08 11.21 -11.91
C GLY A 195 -4.68 10.74 -11.59
N PHE A 196 -4.45 10.30 -10.37
CA PHE A 196 -3.17 9.71 -9.97
C PHE A 196 -3.40 8.41 -9.19
N VAL A 197 -2.58 7.43 -9.50
CA VAL A 197 -2.66 6.07 -8.97
C VAL A 197 -1.27 5.59 -8.54
N SER A 198 -1.20 4.44 -7.90
CA SER A 198 0.05 3.74 -7.62
C SER A 198 0.57 3.05 -8.88
N TYR A 199 1.89 3.03 -9.07
CA TYR A 199 2.54 2.28 -10.14
C TYR A 199 2.23 0.78 -10.05
N ALA A 200 2.15 0.22 -8.85
CA ALA A 200 1.72 -1.15 -8.63
C ALA A 200 0.30 -1.45 -9.14
N HIS A 201 -0.57 -0.44 -9.24
CA HIS A 201 -1.93 -0.59 -9.77
C HIS A 201 -2.05 -0.36 -11.29
N MET A 202 -0.95 0.02 -11.95
CA MET A 202 -0.99 0.28 -13.39
C MET A 202 -1.24 -1.01 -14.19
N SER A 203 -2.18 -0.92 -15.11
CA SER A 203 -2.55 -1.96 -16.06
C SER A 203 -2.79 -1.33 -17.44
N SER A 204 -3.06 -2.14 -18.43
CA SER A 204 -3.44 -1.68 -19.80
C SER A 204 -4.77 -0.92 -19.86
N ASP A 205 -5.51 -0.83 -18.77
CA ASP A 205 -6.79 -0.14 -18.68
C ASP A 205 -6.69 1.38 -18.78
N VAL A 206 -5.57 1.94 -18.37
CA VAL A 206 -5.28 3.38 -18.34
C VAL A 206 -3.86 3.63 -18.82
N LYS A 207 -3.62 4.84 -19.32
CA LYS A 207 -2.32 5.29 -19.81
C LYS A 207 -1.59 6.12 -18.77
N ALA A 208 -0.31 5.79 -18.49
CA ALA A 208 0.58 6.64 -17.75
C ALA A 208 1.03 7.84 -18.58
N VAL A 209 1.09 9.00 -17.95
CA VAL A 209 1.67 10.23 -18.53
C VAL A 209 3.08 10.42 -17.96
N SER A 210 4.05 10.67 -18.84
CA SER A 210 5.42 11.05 -18.44
C SER A 210 5.41 12.42 -17.78
N ILE A 211 6.22 12.58 -16.74
CA ILE A 211 6.39 13.88 -16.05
C ILE A 211 7.80 14.39 -16.28
N ASP A 212 7.90 15.62 -16.78
CA ASP A 212 9.19 16.24 -17.18
C ASP A 212 10.01 15.33 -18.12
N GLY A 213 9.31 14.61 -19.02
CA GLY A 213 9.91 13.69 -19.98
C GLY A 213 10.27 12.30 -19.41
N VAL A 214 10.08 12.05 -18.12
CA VAL A 214 10.39 10.77 -17.48
C VAL A 214 9.12 9.93 -17.31
N SER A 215 9.11 8.72 -17.89
CA SER A 215 8.02 7.76 -17.72
C SER A 215 8.22 6.93 -16.43
N PRO A 216 7.13 6.59 -15.72
CA PRO A 216 7.24 5.69 -14.60
C PRO A 216 7.60 4.26 -15.07
N SER A 217 8.65 3.69 -14.50
CA SER A 217 9.09 2.32 -14.72
C SER A 217 9.84 1.82 -13.48
N ASP A 218 10.11 0.52 -13.41
CA ASP A 218 10.90 -0.04 -12.33
C ASP A 218 12.28 0.66 -12.24
N ASP A 219 12.95 0.87 -13.37
CA ASP A 219 14.26 1.49 -13.42
C ASP A 219 14.23 2.96 -12.99
N THR A 220 13.28 3.75 -13.52
CA THR A 220 13.18 5.19 -13.22
C THR A 220 12.70 5.47 -11.78
N ILE A 221 11.97 4.54 -11.18
CA ILE A 221 11.61 4.60 -9.76
C ILE A 221 12.82 4.19 -8.89
N ALA A 222 13.55 3.13 -9.29
CA ALA A 222 14.70 2.64 -8.54
C ALA A 222 15.86 3.63 -8.48
N ASP A 223 16.16 4.31 -9.60
CA ASP A 223 17.25 5.29 -9.69
C ASP A 223 16.85 6.71 -9.25
N GLY A 224 15.55 6.93 -9.00
CA GLY A 224 15.01 8.21 -8.54
C GLY A 224 14.77 9.23 -9.64
N SER A 225 14.98 8.92 -10.91
CA SER A 225 14.72 9.83 -12.04
C SER A 225 13.22 10.12 -12.20
N TYR A 226 12.34 9.15 -11.89
CA TYR A 226 10.92 9.43 -11.71
C TYR A 226 10.69 10.02 -10.32
N THR A 227 10.55 11.34 -10.26
CA THR A 227 10.54 12.10 -9.00
C THR A 227 9.25 11.95 -8.18
N LEU A 228 8.15 11.49 -8.79
CA LEU A 228 6.87 11.28 -8.10
C LEU A 228 6.84 9.89 -7.50
N GLN A 229 7.62 9.66 -6.45
CA GLN A 229 7.71 8.37 -5.76
C GLN A 229 7.57 8.52 -4.24
N ARG A 230 7.25 7.41 -3.58
CA ARG A 230 6.94 7.34 -2.16
C ARG A 230 7.20 5.94 -1.60
N PRO A 231 7.43 5.79 -0.28
CA PRO A 231 7.56 4.48 0.32
C PRO A 231 6.20 3.78 0.45
N PHE A 232 6.22 2.44 0.37
CA PHE A 232 5.19 1.57 0.92
C PHE A 232 5.68 1.01 2.24
N LEU A 233 4.87 1.18 3.28
CA LEU A 233 5.25 0.87 4.66
C LEU A 233 4.26 -0.10 5.30
N PHE A 234 4.79 -1.07 6.04
CA PHE A 234 4.11 -1.74 7.14
C PHE A 234 4.49 -1.04 8.44
N LEU A 235 3.52 -0.89 9.33
CA LEU A 235 3.64 -0.16 10.58
C LEU A 235 3.23 -1.08 11.74
N VAL A 236 4.10 -1.25 12.72
CA VAL A 236 3.87 -2.15 13.85
C VAL A 236 4.08 -1.40 15.15
N LYS A 237 3.16 -1.56 16.11
CA LYS A 237 3.28 -0.97 17.44
C LYS A 237 4.04 -1.90 18.38
N GLY A 238 5.11 -1.38 18.99
CA GLY A 238 5.88 -2.12 20.00
C GLY A 238 6.41 -3.47 19.48
N THR A 239 6.31 -4.50 20.31
CA THR A 239 6.72 -5.87 19.94
C THR A 239 5.50 -6.65 19.46
N PRO A 240 5.48 -7.11 18.19
CA PRO A 240 4.38 -7.89 17.67
C PRO A 240 4.30 -9.27 18.36
N ASN A 241 3.12 -9.88 18.33
CA ASN A 241 2.95 -11.27 18.74
C ASN A 241 3.71 -12.21 17.78
N LYS A 242 3.87 -13.47 18.19
CA LYS A 242 4.67 -14.45 17.44
C LYS A 242 4.20 -14.62 15.99
N ASP A 243 2.89 -14.78 15.75
CA ASP A 243 2.36 -15.05 14.43
C ASP A 243 2.57 -13.85 13.48
N THR A 244 2.37 -12.64 14.01
CA THR A 244 2.67 -11.39 13.28
C THR A 244 4.16 -11.26 12.98
N GLN A 245 5.04 -11.58 13.96
CA GLN A 245 6.48 -11.53 13.76
C GLN A 245 6.95 -12.55 12.71
N ASP A 246 6.41 -13.76 12.73
CA ASP A 246 6.72 -14.80 11.74
C ASP A 246 6.32 -14.37 10.33
N PHE A 247 5.12 -13.77 10.18
CA PHE A 247 4.70 -13.19 8.89
C PHE A 247 5.64 -12.07 8.44
N LEU A 248 6.00 -11.14 9.32
CA LEU A 248 6.91 -10.04 8.99
C LEU A 248 8.33 -10.54 8.62
N ASN A 249 8.83 -11.54 9.30
CA ASN A 249 10.11 -12.18 8.98
C ASN A 249 10.08 -12.82 7.59
N TRP A 250 8.96 -13.51 7.26
CA TRP A 250 8.77 -14.08 5.93
C TRP A 250 8.67 -12.99 4.85
N VAL A 251 7.95 -11.89 5.10
CA VAL A 251 7.88 -10.73 4.17
C VAL A 251 9.26 -10.16 3.88
N GLN A 252 10.13 -10.08 4.89
CA GLN A 252 11.50 -9.59 4.74
C GLN A 252 12.46 -10.64 4.15
N GLY A 253 12.07 -11.91 4.16
CA GLY A 253 12.83 -13.03 3.59
C GLY A 253 12.74 -13.09 2.06
N PRO A 254 13.52 -14.02 1.43
CA PRO A 254 13.62 -14.09 -0.02
C PRO A 254 12.29 -14.24 -0.76
N GLU A 255 11.38 -15.04 -0.22
CA GLU A 255 10.06 -15.30 -0.84
C GLU A 255 9.19 -14.05 -0.82
N GLY A 256 9.07 -13.39 0.35
CA GLY A 256 8.31 -12.14 0.49
C GLY A 256 8.90 -11.02 -0.38
N GLN A 257 10.24 -10.91 -0.42
CA GLN A 257 10.92 -9.92 -1.26
C GLN A 257 10.70 -10.18 -2.75
N LYS A 258 10.58 -11.45 -3.16
CA LYS A 258 10.20 -11.79 -4.53
C LYS A 258 8.79 -11.31 -4.86
N VAL A 259 7.83 -11.56 -3.96
CA VAL A 259 6.44 -11.07 -4.15
C VAL A 259 6.40 -9.55 -4.27
N ILE A 260 7.10 -8.83 -3.38
CA ILE A 260 7.19 -7.37 -3.40
C ILE A 260 7.69 -6.87 -4.76
N LYS A 261 8.74 -7.49 -5.30
CA LYS A 261 9.28 -7.16 -6.63
C LYS A 261 8.29 -7.49 -7.74
N ASP A 262 7.67 -8.67 -7.70
CA ASP A 262 6.69 -9.11 -8.72
C ASP A 262 5.48 -8.16 -8.77
N GLU A 263 5.12 -7.54 -7.62
CA GLU A 263 4.08 -6.51 -7.50
C GLU A 263 4.60 -5.07 -7.81
N LYS A 264 5.74 -4.94 -8.47
CA LYS A 264 6.33 -3.67 -8.94
C LYS A 264 6.68 -2.67 -7.82
N ILE A 265 6.95 -3.17 -6.63
CA ILE A 265 7.52 -2.36 -5.56
C ILE A 265 9.04 -2.44 -5.64
N VAL A 266 9.67 -1.30 -5.83
CA VAL A 266 11.07 -1.21 -6.26
C VAL A 266 11.97 -0.90 -5.07
N LYS A 267 13.11 -1.58 -4.97
CA LYS A 267 14.16 -1.17 -4.01
C LYS A 267 14.87 0.07 -4.55
N SER A 268 14.94 1.13 -3.74
CA SER A 268 15.73 2.30 -4.10
C SER A 268 17.20 1.94 -4.23
N ASN A 269 17.81 2.30 -5.37
CA ASN A 269 19.25 2.19 -5.60
C ASN A 269 20.03 3.36 -4.96
N ASN A 270 19.31 4.40 -4.50
CA ASN A 270 19.93 5.50 -3.78
C ASN A 270 20.48 4.98 -2.45
N LYS A 271 21.80 4.85 -2.35
CA LYS A 271 22.49 4.71 -1.08
C LYS A 271 22.02 5.87 -0.20
N THR A 272 21.19 5.57 0.80
CA THR A 272 20.93 6.53 1.87
C THR A 272 22.28 6.98 2.39
N SER A 273 22.64 8.24 2.08
CA SER A 273 23.75 8.90 2.77
C SER A 273 23.28 9.03 4.22
N ASN A 274 23.77 8.09 5.04
CA ASN A 274 23.71 8.26 6.49
C ASN A 274 24.39 9.59 6.81
N LYS A 275 23.61 10.58 7.19
CA LYS A 275 24.04 11.76 7.92
C LYS A 275 23.26 11.86 9.22
#